data_8e1cd8664e6ffbeb5ca2149d645957b3
#
_entry.id   8e1cd8664e6ffbeb5ca2149d645957b3
#
_cell.length_a   1.000
_cell.length_b   1.000
_cell.length_c   1.000
_cell.angle_alpha   90.00
_cell.angle_beta   90.00
_cell.angle_gamma   90.00
#
_symmetry.space_group_name_H-M   'P 1'
#
loop_
_entity.id
_entity.type
_entity.pdbx_description
1 polymer ?
#
loop_
_entity_poly.entity_id
_entity_poly.type
_entity_poly.pdbx_seq_one_letter_code
_entity_poly.pdbx_strand_id
1 'polypeptide(L)'
;MASRLNPYISFDSNARQAMEFYKEVFGGNLALNTFGEYGAQDSADADKIMHSLLETDSGFTLMGADTPTGMQHNPGDNISISLSGDDVDALRGYWEKLSGGGTVSVPLEKQMWGDEFGMCVDQFGITWMVNIGQPQA
;
A
#
# COMPACT_ATOMS: atom_id res chain seq x y z
N MET A 1 4.38 21.53 -13.29
CA MET A 1 4.43 20.26 -12.54
C MET A 1 3.50 19.24 -13.16
N ALA A 2 3.97 18.04 -13.30
CA ALA A 2 3.12 16.96 -13.81
C ALA A 2 2.08 16.56 -12.78
N SER A 3 0.91 16.19 -13.27
CA SER A 3 -0.12 15.61 -12.40
C SER A 3 0.23 14.17 -12.08
N ARG A 4 -0.23 13.70 -10.94
CA ARG A 4 -0.02 12.32 -10.49
C ARG A 4 -1.34 11.68 -10.10
N LEU A 5 -1.41 10.38 -10.27
CA LEU A 5 -2.50 9.56 -9.75
C LEU A 5 -1.92 8.63 -8.70
N ASN A 6 -2.38 8.74 -7.47
CA ASN A 6 -1.82 7.99 -6.36
C ASN A 6 -2.91 7.28 -5.58
N PRO A 7 -2.65 6.06 -5.11
CA PRO A 7 -3.53 5.48 -4.09
C PRO A 7 -3.47 6.33 -2.82
N TYR A 8 -4.61 6.57 -2.23
CA TYR A 8 -4.72 7.22 -0.91
C TYR A 8 -5.59 6.33 -0.05
N ILE A 9 -4.99 5.75 0.98
CA ILE A 9 -5.65 4.71 1.77
C ILE A 9 -6.10 5.29 3.11
N SER A 10 -7.35 5.03 3.49
CA SER A 10 -7.85 5.40 4.80
C SER A 10 -7.73 4.22 5.75
N PHE A 11 -7.16 4.47 6.92
CA PHE A 11 -6.97 3.45 7.95
C PHE A 11 -7.79 3.80 9.20
N ASP A 12 -7.97 2.83 10.07
CA ASP A 12 -8.64 3.02 11.35
C ASP A 12 -7.60 2.94 12.48
N SER A 13 -6.93 4.07 12.72
CA SER A 13 -5.93 4.26 13.78
C SER A 13 -4.62 3.48 13.61
N ASN A 14 -4.40 2.82 12.50
CA ASN A 14 -3.19 2.04 12.24
C ASN A 14 -2.42 2.47 10.99
N ALA A 15 -2.60 3.72 10.56
CA ALA A 15 -1.91 4.23 9.36
C ALA A 15 -0.39 4.18 9.51
N ARG A 16 0.14 4.52 10.69
CA ARG A 16 1.59 4.51 10.94
C ARG A 16 2.16 3.11 10.71
N GLN A 17 1.56 2.09 11.33
CA GLN A 17 2.02 0.70 11.20
C GLN A 17 1.93 0.24 9.74
N ALA A 18 0.84 0.58 9.07
CA ALA A 18 0.63 0.19 7.68
C ALA A 18 1.66 0.85 6.75
N MET A 19 1.87 2.15 6.88
CA MET A 19 2.80 2.87 6.01
C MET A 19 4.25 2.47 6.27
N GLU A 20 4.60 2.18 7.52
CA GLU A 20 5.93 1.65 7.85
C GLU A 20 6.13 0.26 7.24
N PHE A 21 5.10 -0.57 7.25
CA PHE A 21 5.12 -1.86 6.59
C PHE A 21 5.34 -1.72 5.08
N TYR A 22 4.62 -0.80 4.43
CA TYR A 22 4.80 -0.59 2.99
C TYR A 22 6.19 -0.06 2.66
N LYS A 23 6.78 0.74 3.55
CA LYS A 23 8.19 1.14 3.39
C LYS A 23 9.13 -0.07 3.45
N GLU A 24 8.86 -1.02 4.33
CA GLU A 24 9.66 -2.26 4.37
C GLU A 24 9.51 -3.07 3.09
N VAL A 25 8.30 -3.08 2.51
CA VAL A 25 8.03 -3.82 1.27
C VAL A 25 8.74 -3.18 0.08
N PHE A 26 8.59 -1.87 -0.08
CA PHE A 26 8.99 -1.16 -1.30
C PHE A 26 10.25 -0.33 -1.16
N GLY A 27 10.70 -0.08 0.06
CA GLY A 27 11.80 0.86 0.30
C GLY A 27 11.35 2.31 0.16
N GLY A 28 12.31 3.21 0.04
CA GLY A 28 12.03 4.61 -0.20
C GLY A 28 11.97 5.47 1.04
N ASN A 29 11.35 6.62 0.90
CA ASN A 29 11.24 7.63 1.95
C ASN A 29 9.80 7.78 2.39
N LEU A 30 9.57 7.69 3.70
CA LEU A 30 8.24 7.82 4.29
C LEU A 30 8.17 9.09 5.13
N ALA A 31 7.20 9.95 4.82
CA ALA A 31 6.87 11.11 5.63
C ALA A 31 5.54 10.84 6.35
N LEU A 32 5.51 11.12 7.65
CA LEU A 32 4.32 10.93 8.49
C LEU A 32 4.03 12.24 9.22
N ASN A 33 2.81 12.73 9.14
CA ASN A 33 2.37 13.94 9.80
C ASN A 33 1.13 13.64 10.64
N THR A 34 1.17 14.05 11.91
CA THR A 34 0.08 13.80 12.84
C THR A 34 -0.91 14.96 12.87
N PHE A 35 -2.12 14.70 13.36
CA PHE A 35 -3.10 15.77 13.60
C PHE A 35 -2.57 16.79 14.61
N GLY A 36 -1.81 16.35 15.62
CA GLY A 36 -1.23 17.22 16.63
C GLY A 36 -0.27 18.24 16.06
N GLU A 37 0.51 17.89 15.03
CA GLU A 37 1.42 18.80 14.35
C GLU A 37 0.70 19.94 13.64
N TYR A 38 -0.58 19.77 13.35
CA TYR A 38 -1.39 20.73 12.61
C TYR A 38 -2.46 21.40 13.48
N GLY A 39 -2.23 21.46 14.78
CA GLY A 39 -3.06 22.24 15.69
C GLY A 39 -4.05 21.46 16.54
N ALA A 40 -4.13 20.15 16.38
CA ALA A 40 -5.05 19.30 17.13
C ALA A 40 -4.37 18.65 18.35
N GLN A 41 -3.51 19.39 19.04
CA GLN A 41 -2.65 18.84 20.10
C GLN A 41 -3.44 18.28 21.30
N ASP A 42 -4.58 18.86 21.60
CA ASP A 42 -5.42 18.43 22.73
C ASP A 42 -6.53 17.46 22.32
N SER A 43 -6.54 17.08 21.04
CA SER A 43 -7.54 16.15 20.51
C SER A 43 -7.20 14.71 20.88
N ALA A 44 -8.23 13.88 20.97
CA ALA A 44 -8.05 12.42 21.06
C ALA A 44 -7.30 11.87 19.84
N ASP A 45 -7.31 12.58 18.72
CA ASP A 45 -6.66 12.17 17.48
C ASP A 45 -5.25 12.73 17.31
N ALA A 46 -4.69 13.40 18.33
CA ALA A 46 -3.40 14.10 18.19
C ALA A 46 -2.28 13.21 17.64
N ASP A 47 -2.23 11.95 18.05
CA ASP A 47 -1.18 11.01 17.64
C ASP A 47 -1.52 10.25 16.36
N LYS A 48 -2.73 10.40 15.85
CA LYS A 48 -3.13 9.75 14.60
C LYS A 48 -2.51 10.46 13.41
N ILE A 49 -2.35 9.71 12.33
CA ILE A 49 -1.74 10.21 11.09
C ILE A 49 -2.77 10.98 10.28
N MET A 50 -2.54 12.28 10.12
CA MET A 50 -3.38 13.14 9.29
C MET A 50 -3.05 12.97 7.81
N HIS A 51 -1.77 12.72 7.49
CA HIS A 51 -1.30 12.53 6.13
C HIS A 51 0.02 11.77 6.17
N SER A 52 0.22 10.91 5.20
CA SER A 52 1.50 10.24 4.99
C SER A 52 1.79 10.09 3.51
N LEU A 53 3.07 10.02 3.17
CA LEU A 53 3.53 9.88 1.79
C LEU A 53 4.74 8.97 1.78
N LEU A 54 4.64 7.89 1.01
CA LEU A 54 5.77 7.01 0.71
C LEU A 54 6.16 7.21 -0.75
N GLU A 55 7.41 7.60 -0.97
CA GLU A 55 7.97 7.72 -2.31
C GLU A 55 9.15 6.77 -2.43
N THR A 56 9.15 5.93 -3.44
CA THR A 56 10.15 4.89 -3.61
C THR A 56 11.09 5.22 -4.76
N ASP A 57 12.28 4.61 -4.75
CA ASP A 57 13.27 4.78 -5.81
C ASP A 57 12.77 4.21 -7.14
N SER A 58 11.86 3.24 -7.08
CA SER A 58 11.24 2.64 -8.27
C SER A 58 10.16 3.52 -8.89
N GLY A 59 9.84 4.66 -8.27
CA GLY A 59 8.83 5.58 -8.79
C GLY A 59 7.42 5.32 -8.28
N PHE A 60 7.24 4.43 -7.32
CA PHE A 60 5.93 4.20 -6.69
C PHE A 60 5.63 5.29 -5.67
N THR A 61 4.37 5.70 -5.61
CA THR A 61 3.89 6.66 -4.61
C THR A 61 2.66 6.09 -3.94
N LEU A 62 2.66 6.09 -2.61
CA LEU A 62 1.54 5.56 -1.82
C LEU A 62 1.27 6.52 -0.68
N MET A 63 0.00 6.86 -0.49
CA MET A 63 -0.41 7.82 0.52
C MET A 63 -1.43 7.18 1.46
N GLY A 64 -1.59 7.73 2.64
CA GLY A 64 -2.57 7.21 3.58
C GLY A 64 -2.72 8.08 4.80
N ALA A 65 -3.83 7.87 5.50
CA ALA A 65 -4.13 8.61 6.71
C ALA A 65 -5.08 7.80 7.59
N ASP A 66 -5.12 8.17 8.88
CA ASP A 66 -6.12 7.63 9.80
C ASP A 66 -7.44 8.37 9.64
N THR A 67 -8.53 7.66 9.86
CA THR A 67 -9.87 8.26 9.90
C THR A 67 -10.03 8.98 11.25
N PRO A 68 -10.32 10.30 11.26
CA PRO A 68 -10.47 11.00 12.53
C PRO A 68 -11.75 10.62 13.25
N THR A 69 -11.74 10.83 14.58
CA THR A 69 -12.92 10.60 15.42
C THR A 69 -14.11 11.39 14.90
N GLY A 70 -15.26 10.75 14.83
CA GLY A 70 -16.49 11.37 14.32
C GLY A 70 -16.72 11.15 12.85
N MET A 71 -15.72 10.63 12.11
CA MET A 71 -15.88 10.21 10.72
C MET A 71 -15.96 8.71 10.65
N GLN A 72 -16.68 8.21 9.66
CA GLN A 72 -16.90 6.79 9.51
C GLN A 72 -15.83 6.16 8.62
N HIS A 73 -15.25 5.04 9.07
CA HIS A 73 -14.29 4.26 8.30
C HIS A 73 -15.04 3.14 7.60
N ASN A 74 -15.18 3.22 6.28
CA ASN A 74 -15.90 2.24 5.47
C ASN A 74 -15.00 1.68 4.38
N PRO A 75 -14.15 0.69 4.69
CA PRO A 75 -13.35 0.06 3.65
C PRO A 75 -14.24 -0.72 2.70
N GLY A 76 -13.94 -0.62 1.41
CA GLY A 76 -14.63 -1.38 0.39
C GLY A 76 -13.80 -2.58 -0.05
N ASP A 77 -14.21 -3.22 -1.13
CA ASP A 77 -13.51 -4.38 -1.67
C ASP A 77 -13.44 -4.39 -3.21
N ASN A 78 -13.80 -3.28 -3.84
CA ASN A 78 -13.87 -3.22 -5.30
C ASN A 78 -12.67 -2.53 -5.96
N ILE A 79 -11.63 -2.20 -5.18
CA ILE A 79 -10.40 -1.61 -5.71
C ILE A 79 -9.22 -2.44 -5.23
N SER A 80 -8.33 -2.78 -6.17
CA SER A 80 -7.07 -3.46 -5.88
C SER A 80 -5.93 -2.61 -6.38
N ILE A 81 -4.78 -2.69 -5.70
CA ILE A 81 -3.56 -2.04 -6.17
C ILE A 81 -2.77 -3.06 -6.94
N SER A 82 -2.42 -2.74 -8.18
CA SER A 82 -1.74 -3.68 -9.08
C SER A 82 -0.28 -3.30 -9.24
N LEU A 83 0.59 -4.27 -9.04
CA LEU A 83 2.03 -4.17 -9.30
C LEU A 83 2.32 -5.04 -10.51
N SER A 84 2.89 -4.46 -11.56
CA SER A 84 3.16 -5.20 -12.78
C SER A 84 4.48 -4.77 -13.41
N GLY A 85 5.09 -5.68 -14.16
CA GLY A 85 6.34 -5.42 -14.83
C GLY A 85 7.05 -6.70 -15.19
N ASP A 86 8.34 -6.58 -15.54
CA ASP A 86 9.19 -7.72 -15.89
C ASP A 86 10.37 -7.91 -14.94
N ASP A 87 10.47 -7.13 -13.88
CA ASP A 87 11.48 -7.33 -12.84
C ASP A 87 11.02 -8.44 -11.90
N VAL A 88 11.36 -9.67 -12.26
CA VAL A 88 10.88 -10.86 -11.57
C VAL A 88 11.25 -10.87 -10.10
N ASP A 89 12.51 -10.57 -9.79
CA ASP A 89 12.99 -10.64 -8.40
C ASP A 89 12.34 -9.60 -7.52
N ALA A 90 12.20 -8.36 -8.01
CA ALA A 90 11.55 -7.29 -7.25
C ALA A 90 10.09 -7.61 -6.99
N LEU A 91 9.36 -8.03 -8.03
CA LEU A 91 7.92 -8.30 -7.90
C LEU A 91 7.63 -9.51 -7.01
N ARG A 92 8.45 -10.57 -7.09
CA ARG A 92 8.32 -11.69 -6.17
C ARG A 92 8.63 -11.30 -4.74
N GLY A 93 9.61 -10.44 -4.54
CA GLY A 93 9.94 -9.91 -3.22
C GLY A 93 8.78 -9.13 -2.60
N TYR A 94 8.16 -8.27 -3.38
CA TYR A 94 6.97 -7.53 -2.93
C TYR A 94 5.84 -8.50 -2.57
N TRP A 95 5.59 -9.48 -3.43
CA TRP A 95 4.56 -10.48 -3.18
C TRP A 95 4.77 -11.21 -1.86
N GLU A 96 5.99 -11.69 -1.62
CA GLU A 96 6.28 -12.44 -0.40
C GLU A 96 6.00 -11.60 0.85
N LYS A 97 6.40 -10.33 0.84
CA LYS A 97 6.20 -9.45 1.99
C LYS A 97 4.74 -9.05 2.15
N LEU A 98 4.06 -8.73 1.07
CA LEU A 98 2.65 -8.33 1.12
C LEU A 98 1.75 -9.48 1.55
N SER A 99 1.99 -10.68 1.04
CA SER A 99 1.16 -11.85 1.35
C SER A 99 1.47 -12.46 2.71
N GLY A 100 2.70 -12.27 3.20
CA GLY A 100 3.09 -12.77 4.51
C GLY A 100 2.34 -12.03 5.62
N GLY A 101 1.58 -12.73 6.43
CA GLY A 101 0.74 -12.11 7.44
C GLY A 101 -0.64 -11.72 6.96
N GLY A 102 -0.91 -11.85 5.67
CA GLY A 102 -2.22 -11.61 5.07
C GLY A 102 -2.86 -12.88 4.57
N THR A 103 -3.71 -12.75 3.56
CA THR A 103 -4.45 -13.87 2.97
C THR A 103 -4.20 -13.91 1.47
N VAL A 104 -3.80 -15.06 0.95
CA VAL A 104 -3.62 -15.26 -0.49
C VAL A 104 -4.95 -15.70 -1.10
N SER A 105 -5.49 -14.88 -2.02
CA SER A 105 -6.72 -15.20 -2.74
C SER A 105 -6.42 -16.02 -4.00
N VAL A 106 -5.35 -15.64 -4.73
CA VAL A 106 -4.87 -16.34 -5.92
C VAL A 106 -3.36 -16.49 -5.76
N PRO A 107 -2.82 -17.72 -5.64
CA PRO A 107 -1.38 -17.89 -5.51
C PRO A 107 -0.62 -17.35 -6.74
N LEU A 108 0.57 -16.83 -6.50
CA LEU A 108 1.41 -16.29 -7.59
C LEU A 108 1.96 -17.45 -8.41
N GLU A 109 1.35 -17.68 -9.56
CA GLU A 109 1.67 -18.80 -10.43
C GLU A 109 1.58 -18.39 -11.89
N LYS A 110 2.28 -19.14 -12.76
CA LYS A 110 2.20 -18.90 -14.20
C LYS A 110 0.80 -19.20 -14.72
N GLN A 111 0.26 -18.30 -15.50
CA GLN A 111 -1.08 -18.39 -16.05
C GLN A 111 -1.03 -18.80 -17.52
N MET A 112 -2.21 -19.13 -18.06
CA MET A 112 -2.32 -19.61 -19.46
C MET A 112 -1.91 -18.53 -20.48
N TRP A 113 -1.95 -17.23 -20.12
CA TRP A 113 -1.49 -16.17 -21.01
C TRP A 113 0.03 -15.92 -20.93
N GLY A 114 0.76 -16.67 -20.10
CA GLY A 114 2.22 -16.67 -20.05
C GLY A 114 2.83 -15.89 -18.90
N ASP A 115 2.11 -15.00 -18.29
CA ASP A 115 2.58 -14.21 -17.15
C ASP A 115 2.36 -14.96 -15.84
N GLU A 116 3.10 -14.56 -14.80
CA GLU A 116 2.78 -15.00 -13.44
C GLU A 116 1.83 -13.99 -12.82
N PHE A 117 0.80 -14.45 -12.14
CA PHE A 117 -0.21 -13.59 -11.54
C PHE A 117 -0.61 -14.12 -10.17
N GLY A 118 -0.81 -13.20 -9.22
CA GLY A 118 -1.34 -13.53 -7.91
C GLY A 118 -2.14 -12.38 -7.33
N MET A 119 -3.00 -12.70 -6.38
CA MET A 119 -3.77 -11.73 -5.60
C MET A 119 -3.69 -12.08 -4.13
N CYS A 120 -3.58 -11.07 -3.29
CA CYS A 120 -3.61 -11.24 -1.84
C CYS A 120 -4.26 -10.04 -1.18
N VAL A 121 -4.67 -10.24 0.06
CA VAL A 121 -5.10 -9.14 0.95
C VAL A 121 -4.02 -9.07 2.03
N ASP A 122 -3.41 -7.90 2.22
CA ASP A 122 -2.35 -7.77 3.21
C ASP A 122 -2.92 -7.74 4.64
N GLN A 123 -2.04 -7.70 5.63
CA GLN A 123 -2.45 -7.72 7.04
C GLN A 123 -3.26 -6.49 7.45
N PHE A 124 -3.29 -5.45 6.63
CA PHE A 124 -4.06 -4.23 6.87
C PHE A 124 -5.36 -4.17 6.06
N GLY A 125 -5.68 -5.24 5.35
CA GLY A 125 -6.94 -5.35 4.60
C GLY A 125 -6.92 -4.77 3.19
N ILE A 126 -5.75 -4.43 2.67
CA ILE A 126 -5.61 -3.87 1.32
C ILE A 126 -5.37 -4.99 0.32
N THR A 127 -6.12 -4.97 -0.78
CA THR A 127 -5.98 -5.98 -1.84
C THR A 127 -4.91 -5.57 -2.82
N TRP A 128 -3.99 -6.50 -3.08
CA TRP A 128 -2.88 -6.33 -4.01
C TRP A 128 -2.93 -7.39 -5.09
N MET A 129 -2.56 -6.98 -6.30
CA MET A 129 -2.37 -7.88 -7.44
C MET A 129 -0.92 -7.75 -7.88
N VAL A 130 -0.30 -8.87 -8.25
CA VAL A 130 1.03 -8.87 -8.82
C VAL A 130 0.98 -9.60 -10.14
N ASN A 131 1.47 -8.97 -11.20
CA ASN A 131 1.58 -9.57 -12.52
C ASN A 131 3.02 -9.43 -13.02
N ILE A 132 3.67 -10.55 -13.25
CA ILE A 132 5.05 -10.59 -13.76
C ILE A 132 4.98 -11.00 -15.22
N GLY A 133 5.26 -10.02 -16.09
CA GLY A 133 5.25 -10.26 -17.53
C GLY A 133 6.57 -10.80 -18.03
N GLN A 134 6.56 -11.27 -19.27
CA GLN A 134 7.80 -11.71 -19.91
C GLN A 134 8.60 -10.50 -20.35
N PRO A 135 9.93 -10.54 -20.25
CA PRO A 135 10.75 -9.44 -20.77
C PRO A 135 10.47 -9.21 -22.24
N GLN A 136 10.37 -7.95 -22.62
CA GLN A 136 10.23 -7.59 -24.02
C GLN A 136 11.56 -7.81 -24.73
N ALA A 137 11.51 -8.50 -25.87
CA ALA A 137 12.72 -8.78 -26.65
C ALA A 137 13.14 -7.56 -27.45
#